data_a428418d662cdc7aa70a0e7ec63c3dde
#
_entry.id   a428418d662cdc7aa70a0e7ec63c3dde
#
_cell.length_a   1.000
_cell.length_b   1.000
_cell.length_c   1.000
_cell.angle_alpha   90.00
_cell.angle_beta   90.00
_cell.angle_gamma   90.00
#
_symmetry.space_group_name_H-M   'P 1'
#
loop_
_entity.id
_entity.type
_entity.pdbx_description
1 polymer ?
#
loop_
_entity_poly.entity_id
_entity_poly.type
_entity_poly.pdbx_seq_one_letter_code
_entity_poly.pdbx_strand_id
1 'polypeptide(L)'
;MRESMRILKHLIINNSINDRDDAELFDLASREYIREELDVMSEEWDFTLVRTFHDIYIVPLPDNEMFNMRFRDFRESIATNAKKVEAYLQCYIIMVILWMFFGGRNSDPQLTNSLRIRDIVLKLDERFSDEQKAAKKEEAQIDFHKIADKWNGNVYKGEGRKQSKIELVKTACRILVRNELVIFADDEDEIRCRKRLSDLMKNYYLSDKRISEINRLFEKEDENANDQSYKNS
;
A
#
# COMPACT_ATOMS: atom_id res chain seq x y z
N MET A 1 -31.41 -1.53 -11.67
CA MET A 1 -31.43 -0.65 -10.47
C MET A 1 -31.43 -1.42 -9.13
N ARG A 2 -32.45 -2.23 -8.76
CA ARG A 2 -32.47 -2.94 -7.44
C ARG A 2 -31.32 -3.95 -7.30
N GLU A 3 -31.01 -4.69 -8.33
CA GLU A 3 -29.94 -5.68 -8.35
C GLU A 3 -28.56 -5.02 -8.28
N SER A 4 -28.35 -3.96 -9.04
CA SER A 4 -27.09 -3.18 -9.03
C SER A 4 -26.84 -2.55 -7.67
N MET A 5 -27.86 -2.05 -7.00
CA MET A 5 -27.78 -1.55 -5.62
C MET A 5 -27.43 -2.65 -4.62
N ARG A 6 -27.95 -3.88 -4.81
CA ARG A 6 -27.60 -5.05 -3.97
C ARG A 6 -26.11 -5.38 -4.12
N ILE A 7 -25.60 -5.40 -5.36
CA ILE A 7 -24.18 -5.63 -5.67
C ILE A 7 -23.31 -4.53 -5.06
N LEU A 8 -23.67 -3.27 -5.30
CA LEU A 8 -22.90 -2.13 -4.77
C LEU A 8 -22.86 -2.13 -3.24
N LYS A 9 -24.00 -2.42 -2.58
CA LYS A 9 -24.05 -2.57 -1.13
C LYS A 9 -23.10 -3.67 -0.63
N HIS A 10 -23.06 -4.81 -1.31
CA HIS A 10 -22.13 -5.90 -0.96
C HIS A 10 -20.67 -5.47 -1.11
N LEU A 11 -20.33 -4.82 -2.23
CA LEU A 11 -18.99 -4.29 -2.49
C LEU A 11 -18.54 -3.25 -1.45
N ILE A 12 -19.45 -2.38 -1.02
CA ILE A 12 -19.13 -1.37 0.01
C ILE A 12 -18.84 -2.04 1.37
N ILE A 13 -19.57 -3.09 1.71
CA ILE A 13 -19.43 -3.77 3.00
C ILE A 13 -18.20 -4.70 3.01
N ASN A 14 -18.02 -5.49 1.92
CA ASN A 14 -17.04 -6.57 1.85
C ASN A 14 -15.80 -6.22 0.99
N ASN A 15 -15.82 -5.06 0.32
CA ASN A 15 -14.78 -4.58 -0.61
C ASN A 15 -14.57 -5.43 -1.87
N SER A 16 -15.16 -6.60 -1.97
CA SER A 16 -15.02 -7.52 -3.11
C SER A 16 -16.24 -8.41 -3.29
N ILE A 17 -16.37 -8.97 -4.48
CA ILE A 17 -17.25 -10.09 -4.83
C ILE A 17 -16.37 -11.14 -5.50
N ASN A 18 -16.49 -12.39 -5.07
CA ASN A 18 -15.71 -13.52 -5.58
C ASN A 18 -16.62 -14.57 -6.23
N ASP A 19 -16.17 -15.19 -7.34
CA ASP A 19 -16.97 -16.18 -8.10
C ASP A 19 -17.25 -17.48 -7.33
N ARG A 20 -16.49 -17.76 -6.25
CA ARG A 20 -16.68 -18.97 -5.43
C ARG A 20 -17.59 -18.72 -4.24
N ASP A 21 -17.32 -17.64 -3.51
CA ASP A 21 -18.01 -17.34 -2.25
C ASP A 21 -19.32 -16.57 -2.50
N ASP A 22 -19.37 -15.76 -3.57
CA ASP A 22 -20.47 -14.88 -3.94
C ASP A 22 -21.00 -15.17 -5.36
N ALA A 23 -21.02 -16.44 -5.80
CA ALA A 23 -21.27 -16.85 -7.18
C ALA A 23 -22.51 -16.19 -7.80
N GLU A 24 -23.65 -16.13 -7.06
CA GLU A 24 -24.90 -15.48 -7.53
C GLU A 24 -24.69 -13.97 -7.82
N LEU A 25 -23.96 -13.26 -6.94
CA LEU A 25 -23.70 -11.84 -7.12
C LEU A 25 -22.68 -11.59 -8.24
N PHE A 26 -21.70 -12.48 -8.37
CA PHE A 26 -20.69 -12.41 -9.41
C PHE A 26 -21.32 -12.60 -10.80
N ASP A 27 -22.17 -13.63 -10.97
CA ASP A 27 -22.92 -13.88 -12.21
C ASP A 27 -23.85 -12.70 -12.54
N LEU A 28 -24.52 -12.18 -11.52
CA LEU A 28 -25.42 -11.03 -11.68
C LEU A 28 -24.63 -9.78 -12.12
N ALA A 29 -23.49 -9.50 -11.50
CA ALA A 29 -22.62 -8.37 -11.83
C ALA A 29 -21.96 -8.50 -13.21
N SER A 30 -21.94 -9.69 -13.77
CA SER A 30 -21.40 -9.97 -15.12
C SER A 30 -22.37 -9.66 -16.24
N ARG A 31 -23.67 -9.47 -15.95
CA ARG A 31 -24.71 -9.15 -16.94
C ARG A 31 -24.50 -7.72 -17.47
N GLU A 32 -24.62 -7.54 -18.79
CA GLU A 32 -24.35 -6.28 -19.47
C GLU A 32 -25.12 -5.09 -18.88
N TYR A 33 -26.43 -5.19 -18.76
CA TYR A 33 -27.27 -4.12 -18.21
C TYR A 33 -26.92 -3.74 -16.75
N ILE A 34 -26.45 -4.72 -15.95
CA ILE A 34 -25.98 -4.45 -14.58
C ILE A 34 -24.63 -3.75 -14.59
N ARG A 35 -23.73 -4.14 -15.52
CA ARG A 35 -22.43 -3.48 -15.69
C ARG A 35 -22.62 -2.02 -16.04
N GLU A 36 -23.49 -1.70 -17.00
CA GLU A 36 -23.82 -0.33 -17.38
C GLU A 36 -24.37 0.49 -16.19
N GLU A 37 -25.31 -0.09 -15.42
CA GLU A 37 -25.84 0.57 -14.22
C GLU A 37 -24.76 0.80 -13.16
N LEU A 38 -23.84 -0.15 -12.95
CA LEU A 38 -22.75 -0.03 -12.00
C LEU A 38 -21.68 0.96 -12.47
N ASP A 39 -21.43 1.06 -13.78
CA ASP A 39 -20.49 2.02 -14.35
C ASP A 39 -21.00 3.45 -14.18
N VAL A 40 -22.31 3.70 -14.42
CA VAL A 40 -22.95 4.99 -14.10
C VAL A 40 -22.84 5.32 -12.60
N MET A 41 -23.10 4.36 -11.73
CA MET A 41 -22.97 4.57 -10.28
C MET A 41 -21.50 4.85 -9.88
N SER A 42 -20.52 4.24 -10.57
CA SER A 42 -19.11 4.46 -10.28
C SER A 42 -18.65 5.87 -10.63
N GLU A 43 -19.17 6.45 -11.71
CA GLU A 43 -18.92 7.83 -12.10
C GLU A 43 -19.54 8.83 -11.13
N GLU A 44 -20.81 8.61 -10.74
CA GLU A 44 -21.54 9.51 -9.83
C GLU A 44 -21.03 9.49 -8.38
N TRP A 45 -20.40 8.40 -7.96
CA TRP A 45 -19.93 8.20 -6.59
C TRP A 45 -18.40 8.13 -6.46
N ASP A 46 -17.67 8.53 -7.47
CA ASP A 46 -16.21 8.66 -7.50
C ASP A 46 -15.47 7.39 -7.04
N PHE A 47 -15.83 6.24 -7.61
CA PHE A 47 -15.11 5.00 -7.43
C PHE A 47 -14.87 4.28 -8.77
N THR A 48 -14.00 3.27 -8.77
CA THR A 48 -13.75 2.39 -9.91
C THR A 48 -14.01 0.95 -9.51
N LEU A 49 -14.57 0.16 -10.42
CA LEU A 49 -14.71 -1.29 -10.27
C LEU A 49 -13.57 -1.99 -11.04
N VAL A 50 -12.67 -2.60 -10.30
CA VAL A 50 -11.62 -3.45 -10.86
C VAL A 50 -12.18 -4.86 -11.02
N ARG A 51 -12.44 -5.26 -12.27
CA ARG A 51 -12.97 -6.57 -12.63
C ARG A 51 -11.84 -7.46 -13.10
N THR A 52 -11.69 -8.61 -12.47
CA THR A 52 -10.78 -9.68 -12.88
C THR A 52 -11.58 -10.90 -13.35
N PHE A 53 -10.89 -11.98 -13.66
CA PHE A 53 -11.57 -13.21 -14.09
C PHE A 53 -12.40 -13.85 -12.95
N HIS A 54 -12.00 -13.67 -11.69
CA HIS A 54 -12.62 -14.32 -10.54
C HIS A 54 -13.16 -13.36 -9.49
N ASP A 55 -12.81 -12.07 -9.56
CA ASP A 55 -13.11 -11.11 -8.50
C ASP A 55 -13.51 -9.76 -9.09
N ILE A 56 -14.37 -9.05 -8.35
CA ILE A 56 -14.71 -7.65 -8.59
C ILE A 56 -14.37 -6.89 -7.31
N TYR A 57 -13.56 -5.83 -7.43
CA TYR A 57 -13.16 -4.97 -6.32
C TYR A 57 -13.69 -3.56 -6.51
N ILE A 58 -14.12 -2.92 -5.42
CA ILE A 58 -14.41 -1.49 -5.39
C ILE A 58 -13.14 -0.74 -4.97
N VAL A 59 -12.77 0.30 -5.73
CA VAL A 59 -11.60 1.15 -5.46
C VAL A 59 -12.07 2.60 -5.49
N PRO A 60 -12.15 3.28 -4.34
CA PRO A 60 -12.46 4.70 -4.30
C PRO A 60 -11.42 5.53 -5.05
N LEU A 61 -11.84 6.58 -5.76
CA LEU A 61 -10.92 7.55 -6.33
C LEU A 61 -10.24 8.37 -5.21
N PRO A 62 -9.05 8.95 -5.47
CA PRO A 62 -8.28 9.65 -4.42
C PRO A 62 -9.06 10.73 -3.68
N ASP A 63 -9.95 11.44 -4.36
CA ASP A 63 -10.74 12.55 -3.81
C ASP A 63 -12.12 12.12 -3.28
N ASN A 64 -12.41 10.83 -3.23
CA ASN A 64 -13.66 10.31 -2.72
C ASN A 64 -13.75 10.50 -1.19
N GLU A 65 -14.56 11.45 -0.74
CA GLU A 65 -14.75 11.72 0.68
C GLU A 65 -15.66 10.69 1.39
N MET A 66 -16.46 9.92 0.64
CA MET A 66 -17.43 8.98 1.19
C MET A 66 -16.78 7.65 1.58
N PHE A 67 -15.90 7.10 0.75
CA PHE A 67 -15.33 5.77 0.91
C PHE A 67 -13.87 5.78 1.37
N ASN A 68 -13.15 6.89 1.17
CA ASN A 68 -11.75 6.98 1.59
C ASN A 68 -11.65 7.16 3.11
N MET A 69 -10.71 6.44 3.70
CA MET A 69 -10.35 6.65 5.10
C MET A 69 -9.74 8.05 5.28
N ARG A 70 -10.31 8.88 6.13
CA ARG A 70 -9.74 10.18 6.46
C ARG A 70 -8.38 10.00 7.14
N PHE A 71 -7.44 10.90 6.89
CA PHE A 71 -6.11 10.85 7.50
C PHE A 71 -6.16 10.83 9.04
N ARG A 72 -7.15 11.50 9.65
CA ARG A 72 -7.38 11.43 11.09
C ARG A 72 -7.70 10.02 11.55
N ASP A 73 -8.61 9.35 10.85
CA ASP A 73 -9.08 8.00 11.20
C ASP A 73 -7.95 6.97 10.99
N PHE A 74 -7.15 7.15 9.92
CA PHE A 74 -5.91 6.39 9.71
C PHE A 74 -4.94 6.57 10.89
N ARG A 75 -4.68 7.80 11.32
CA ARG A 75 -3.80 8.10 12.45
C ARG A 75 -4.30 7.44 13.75
N GLU A 76 -5.60 7.56 14.04
CA GLU A 76 -6.25 6.95 15.22
C GLU A 76 -6.22 5.42 15.13
N SER A 77 -6.20 4.82 13.96
CA SER A 77 -6.07 3.37 13.76
C SER A 77 -4.68 2.83 14.12
N ILE A 78 -3.65 3.68 14.15
CA ILE A 78 -2.29 3.32 14.56
C ILE A 78 -2.20 3.28 16.08
N ALA A 79 -2.61 4.36 16.75
CA ALA A 79 -2.72 4.48 18.20
C ALA A 79 -3.60 5.70 18.55
N THR A 80 -4.31 5.64 19.67
CA THR A 80 -5.25 6.68 20.13
C THR A 80 -4.62 8.09 20.17
N ASN A 81 -3.32 8.16 20.49
CA ASN A 81 -2.57 9.42 20.60
C ASN A 81 -1.46 9.54 19.53
N ALA A 82 -1.58 8.84 18.40
CA ALA A 82 -0.58 8.89 17.34
C ALA A 82 -0.40 10.33 16.82
N LYS A 83 0.86 10.76 16.69
CA LYS A 83 1.20 12.05 16.09
C LYS A 83 1.16 11.97 14.56
N LYS A 84 1.02 13.11 13.89
CA LYS A 84 1.05 13.17 12.42
C LYS A 84 2.30 12.51 11.83
N VAL A 85 3.49 12.74 12.42
CA VAL A 85 4.76 12.14 11.98
C VAL A 85 4.73 10.61 12.06
N GLU A 86 4.05 10.02 13.03
CA GLU A 86 3.91 8.57 13.15
C GLU A 86 3.00 8.00 12.06
N ALA A 87 1.93 8.72 11.71
CA ALA A 87 1.07 8.33 10.61
C ALA A 87 1.81 8.42 9.25
N TYR A 88 2.57 9.49 9.01
CA TYR A 88 3.39 9.61 7.80
C TYR A 88 4.47 8.53 7.74
N LEU A 89 5.11 8.19 8.86
CA LEU A 89 6.07 7.08 8.93
C LEU A 89 5.39 5.76 8.55
N GLN A 90 4.18 5.49 9.03
CA GLN A 90 3.43 4.28 8.66
C GLN A 90 3.07 4.26 7.17
N CYS A 91 2.66 5.39 6.59
CA CYS A 91 2.43 5.51 5.14
C CYS A 91 3.72 5.20 4.35
N TYR A 92 4.87 5.74 4.78
CA TYR A 92 6.15 5.50 4.14
C TYR A 92 6.57 4.02 4.24
N ILE A 93 6.41 3.38 5.39
CA ILE A 93 6.67 1.95 5.57
C ILE A 93 5.78 1.12 4.62
N ILE A 94 4.48 1.42 4.54
CA ILE A 94 3.55 0.76 3.62
C ILE A 94 4.02 0.93 2.17
N MET A 95 4.41 2.14 1.77
CA MET A 95 4.92 2.41 0.43
C MET A 95 6.17 1.57 0.10
N VAL A 96 7.12 1.47 1.04
CA VAL A 96 8.32 0.64 0.88
C VAL A 96 7.96 -0.84 0.77
N ILE A 97 7.01 -1.34 1.58
CA ILE A 97 6.52 -2.73 1.49
C ILE A 97 5.92 -3.00 0.10
N LEU A 98 5.05 -2.11 -0.39
CA LEU A 98 4.45 -2.24 -1.72
C LEU A 98 5.51 -2.19 -2.81
N TRP A 99 6.49 -1.30 -2.69
CA TRP A 99 7.62 -1.23 -3.62
C TRP A 99 8.46 -2.52 -3.58
N MET A 100 8.72 -3.11 -2.42
CA MET A 100 9.46 -4.39 -2.31
C MET A 100 8.71 -5.56 -2.97
N PHE A 101 7.37 -5.55 -2.97
CA PHE A 101 6.59 -6.57 -3.68
C PHE A 101 6.56 -6.34 -5.20
N PHE A 102 6.44 -5.09 -5.65
CA PHE A 102 6.08 -4.75 -7.04
C PHE A 102 7.06 -3.81 -7.74
N GLY A 103 8.01 -3.24 -7.01
CA GLY A 103 9.03 -2.35 -7.55
C GLY A 103 10.23 -3.11 -8.11
N GLY A 104 11.01 -2.44 -8.94
CA GLY A 104 12.20 -2.99 -9.56
C GLY A 104 11.90 -3.69 -10.90
N ARG A 105 12.82 -4.54 -11.34
CA ARG A 105 12.75 -5.22 -12.66
C ARG A 105 11.69 -6.33 -12.73
N ASN A 106 11.02 -6.63 -11.64
CA ASN A 106 9.99 -7.66 -11.56
C ASN A 106 8.62 -7.05 -11.80
N SER A 107 8.16 -7.03 -13.03
CA SER A 107 6.78 -6.70 -13.39
C SER A 107 5.78 -7.79 -12.99
N ASP A 108 6.25 -8.97 -12.55
CA ASP A 108 5.41 -10.06 -12.09
C ASP A 108 5.47 -10.19 -10.56
N PRO A 109 4.38 -9.78 -9.84
CA PRO A 109 4.28 -9.90 -8.39
C PRO A 109 4.30 -11.37 -7.90
N GLN A 110 4.15 -12.35 -8.78
CA GLN A 110 4.24 -13.75 -8.42
C GLN A 110 5.69 -14.21 -8.11
N LEU A 111 6.69 -13.43 -8.52
CA LEU A 111 8.10 -13.75 -8.23
C LEU A 111 8.51 -13.39 -6.80
N THR A 112 7.85 -12.40 -6.17
CA THR A 112 8.09 -12.05 -4.75
C THR A 112 6.79 -12.19 -3.97
N ASN A 113 6.44 -13.42 -3.60
CA ASN A 113 5.20 -13.70 -2.89
C ASN A 113 5.28 -13.41 -1.39
N SER A 114 6.48 -13.26 -0.84
CA SER A 114 6.69 -13.04 0.60
C SER A 114 7.85 -12.10 0.89
N LEU A 115 7.74 -11.38 2.00
CA LEU A 115 8.78 -10.50 2.54
C LEU A 115 8.97 -10.79 4.02
N ARG A 116 10.22 -10.95 4.44
CA ARG A 116 10.56 -11.06 5.86
C ARG A 116 10.56 -9.69 6.52
N ILE A 117 10.03 -9.60 7.72
CA ILE A 117 10.01 -8.35 8.51
C ILE A 117 11.40 -7.75 8.65
N ARG A 118 12.42 -8.61 8.87
CA ARG A 118 13.82 -8.19 8.94
C ARG A 118 14.30 -7.47 7.66
N ASP A 119 13.94 -7.99 6.50
CA ASP A 119 14.40 -7.44 5.21
C ASP A 119 13.75 -6.08 4.94
N ILE A 120 12.48 -5.92 5.35
CA ILE A 120 11.79 -4.63 5.33
C ILE A 120 12.50 -3.61 6.24
N VAL A 121 12.90 -4.00 7.46
CA VAL A 121 13.65 -3.12 8.38
C VAL A 121 14.99 -2.72 7.77
N LEU A 122 15.74 -3.65 7.19
CA LEU A 122 17.03 -3.37 6.55
C LEU A 122 16.86 -2.40 5.37
N LYS A 123 15.82 -2.58 4.55
CA LYS A 123 15.55 -1.68 3.42
C LYS A 123 15.17 -0.27 3.89
N LEU A 124 14.41 -0.16 4.97
CA LEU A 124 14.09 1.13 5.59
C LEU A 124 15.31 1.81 6.21
N ASP A 125 16.22 1.04 6.86
CA ASP A 125 17.47 1.57 7.39
C ASP A 125 18.37 2.13 6.29
N GLU A 126 18.49 1.43 5.16
CA GLU A 126 19.19 1.89 3.96
C GLU A 126 18.60 3.22 3.47
N ARG A 127 17.30 3.25 3.23
CA ARG A 127 16.57 4.43 2.74
C ARG A 127 16.74 5.65 3.65
N PHE A 128 16.50 5.52 4.93
CA PHE A 128 16.62 6.64 5.87
C PHE A 128 18.07 7.08 6.10
N SER A 129 19.06 6.22 5.84
CA SER A 129 20.47 6.62 5.87
C SER A 129 20.87 7.46 4.66
N ASP A 130 20.36 7.15 3.48
CA ASP A 130 20.63 7.86 2.25
C ASP A 130 19.94 9.23 2.20
N GLU A 131 18.71 9.33 2.71
CA GLU A 131 17.98 10.59 2.82
C GLU A 131 18.66 11.58 3.77
N GLN A 132 19.28 11.14 4.86
CA GLN A 132 20.11 12.01 5.71
C GLN A 132 21.29 12.63 4.94
N LYS A 133 21.81 11.93 3.93
CA LYS A 133 22.88 12.45 3.03
C LYS A 133 22.32 13.36 1.94
N ALA A 134 21.09 13.11 1.47
CA ALA A 134 20.45 13.84 0.37
C ALA A 134 19.72 15.14 0.79
N ALA A 135 19.72 15.50 2.07
CA ALA A 135 18.95 16.55 2.74
C ALA A 135 19.14 18.00 2.24
N LYS A 136 19.30 18.22 0.95
CA LYS A 136 19.46 19.55 0.32
C LYS A 136 18.37 19.92 -0.69
N LYS A 137 17.29 19.15 -0.85
CA LYS A 137 16.18 19.52 -1.75
C LYS A 137 14.84 19.54 -1.00
N GLU A 138 14.51 20.73 -0.51
CA GLU A 138 13.19 21.11 -0.03
C GLU A 138 12.23 21.24 -1.23
N GLU A 139 11.37 20.23 -1.48
CA GLU A 139 10.22 20.38 -2.39
C GLU A 139 8.98 19.55 -1.97
N ALA A 140 9.03 18.84 -0.85
CA ALA A 140 7.86 18.11 -0.39
C ALA A 140 7.23 18.80 0.83
N GLN A 141 5.90 18.92 0.82
CA GLN A 141 5.09 19.42 1.97
C GLN A 141 5.24 18.58 3.25
N ILE A 142 5.89 17.42 3.15
CA ILE A 142 6.17 16.50 4.25
C ILE A 142 7.66 16.65 4.60
N ASP A 143 7.92 16.97 5.86
CA ASP A 143 9.27 17.05 6.39
C ASP A 143 9.83 15.63 6.61
N PHE A 144 10.46 15.09 5.59
CA PHE A 144 11.07 13.75 5.62
C PHE A 144 12.12 13.58 6.71
N HIS A 145 12.81 14.66 7.11
CA HIS A 145 13.75 14.62 8.23
C HIS A 145 13.07 14.19 9.52
N LYS A 146 11.86 14.71 9.81
CA LYS A 146 11.12 14.30 11.01
C LYS A 146 10.71 12.84 10.99
N ILE A 147 10.42 12.29 9.79
CA ILE A 147 10.12 10.87 9.63
C ILE A 147 11.37 10.03 9.85
N ALA A 148 12.49 10.41 9.23
CA ALA A 148 13.80 9.76 9.40
C ALA A 148 14.28 9.81 10.85
N ASP A 149 14.19 10.96 11.51
CA ASP A 149 14.51 11.12 12.93
C ASP A 149 13.65 10.22 13.81
N LYS A 150 12.34 10.13 13.50
CA LYS A 150 11.41 9.24 14.23
C LYS A 150 11.79 7.77 14.04
N TRP A 151 12.19 7.35 12.84
CA TRP A 151 12.67 6.00 12.56
C TRP A 151 13.98 5.71 13.26
N ASN A 152 14.98 6.58 13.09
CA ASN A 152 16.33 6.42 13.63
C ASN A 152 16.41 6.53 15.15
N GLY A 153 15.43 7.23 15.78
CA GLY A 153 15.28 7.29 17.22
C GLY A 153 14.84 5.97 17.87
N ASN A 154 14.47 4.95 17.07
CA ASN A 154 14.03 3.64 17.55
C ASN A 154 15.16 2.59 17.43
N VAL A 155 15.13 1.60 18.33
CA VAL A 155 16.06 0.47 18.33
C VAL A 155 15.52 -0.68 17.49
N TYR A 156 16.39 -1.57 17.04
CA TYR A 156 16.00 -2.72 16.20
C TYR A 156 14.97 -3.63 16.92
N LYS A 157 15.28 -4.05 18.15
CA LYS A 157 14.35 -4.74 19.06
C LYS A 157 14.18 -3.88 20.31
N GLY A 158 12.92 -3.56 20.63
CA GLY A 158 12.63 -2.71 21.78
C GLY A 158 12.88 -3.43 23.09
N GLU A 159 13.60 -2.77 23.99
CA GLU A 159 13.67 -3.12 25.41
C GLU A 159 13.11 -1.94 26.21
N GLY A 160 12.21 -2.24 27.13
CA GLY A 160 11.58 -1.23 27.99
C GLY A 160 10.60 -0.31 27.23
N ARG A 161 10.79 1.02 27.36
CA ARG A 161 9.86 2.03 26.79
C ARG A 161 10.16 2.42 25.34
N LYS A 162 11.25 1.94 24.72
CA LYS A 162 11.59 2.28 23.34
C LYS A 162 10.81 1.40 22.38
N GLN A 163 10.13 2.03 21.44
CA GLN A 163 9.43 1.35 20.37
C GLN A 163 10.46 0.70 19.45
N SER A 164 10.22 -0.54 19.03
CA SER A 164 11.13 -1.26 18.16
C SER A 164 10.81 -0.99 16.68
N LYS A 165 11.84 -0.95 15.83
CA LYS A 165 11.68 -0.87 14.37
C LYS A 165 10.84 -2.04 13.83
N ILE A 166 11.03 -3.24 14.39
CA ILE A 166 10.22 -4.42 14.08
C ILE A 166 8.74 -4.16 14.35
N GLU A 167 8.39 -3.59 15.51
CA GLU A 167 6.99 -3.28 15.85
C GLU A 167 6.40 -2.19 14.97
N LEU A 168 7.18 -1.21 14.53
CA LEU A 168 6.73 -0.22 13.56
C LEU A 168 6.37 -0.87 12.23
N VAL A 169 7.22 -1.79 11.73
CA VAL A 169 6.94 -2.54 10.50
C VAL A 169 5.74 -3.47 10.68
N LYS A 170 5.66 -4.22 11.79
CA LYS A 170 4.51 -5.08 12.09
C LYS A 170 3.20 -4.27 12.18
N THR A 171 3.25 -3.03 12.68
CA THR A 171 2.07 -2.14 12.71
C THR A 171 1.60 -1.80 11.30
N ALA A 172 2.51 -1.45 10.38
CA ALA A 172 2.19 -1.25 8.97
C ALA A 172 1.61 -2.51 8.32
N CYS A 173 2.23 -3.67 8.60
CA CYS A 173 1.73 -4.96 8.11
C CYS A 173 0.32 -5.27 8.63
N ARG A 174 0.00 -4.98 9.91
CA ARG A 174 -1.35 -5.17 10.46
C ARG A 174 -2.40 -4.27 9.77
N ILE A 175 -2.00 -3.08 9.31
CA ILE A 175 -2.88 -2.24 8.49
C ILE A 175 -3.17 -2.93 7.16
N LEU A 176 -2.15 -3.46 6.48
CA LEU A 176 -2.32 -4.19 5.23
C LEU A 176 -3.14 -5.49 5.41
N VAL A 177 -2.95 -6.20 6.53
CA VAL A 177 -3.74 -7.41 6.88
C VAL A 177 -5.21 -7.07 7.08
N ARG A 178 -5.53 -5.99 7.82
CA ARG A 178 -6.92 -5.53 8.03
C ARG A 178 -7.63 -5.16 6.72
N ASN A 179 -6.87 -4.70 5.72
CA ASN A 179 -7.38 -4.41 4.39
C ASN A 179 -7.31 -5.61 3.43
N GLU A 180 -7.00 -6.81 3.95
CA GLU A 180 -6.92 -8.06 3.21
C GLU A 180 -5.90 -8.05 2.04
N LEU A 181 -4.87 -7.23 2.13
CA LEU A 181 -3.85 -7.07 1.09
C LEU A 181 -2.69 -8.05 1.28
N VAL A 182 -2.36 -8.38 2.53
CA VAL A 182 -1.33 -9.37 2.90
C VAL A 182 -1.85 -10.26 4.03
N ILE A 183 -1.12 -11.34 4.30
CA ILE A 183 -1.28 -12.16 5.50
C ILE A 183 0.07 -12.30 6.21
N PHE A 184 0.04 -12.43 7.53
CA PHE A 184 1.20 -12.88 8.28
C PHE A 184 1.43 -14.37 8.10
N ALA A 185 2.69 -14.77 8.06
CA ALA A 185 3.18 -16.14 8.08
C ALA A 185 4.37 -16.22 9.06
N ASP A 186 4.77 -17.44 9.41
CA ASP A 186 5.95 -17.73 10.21
C ASP A 186 6.02 -16.92 11.52
N ASP A 187 4.99 -17.07 12.37
CA ASP A 187 4.85 -16.37 13.66
C ASP A 187 5.02 -14.82 13.56
N GLU A 188 4.44 -14.24 12.51
CA GLU A 188 4.53 -12.81 12.16
C GLU A 188 5.95 -12.34 11.76
N ASP A 189 6.86 -13.22 11.40
CA ASP A 189 8.19 -12.83 10.91
C ASP A 189 8.24 -12.67 9.38
N GLU A 190 7.19 -13.08 8.69
CA GLU A 190 7.00 -12.97 7.24
C GLU A 190 5.61 -12.45 6.91
N ILE A 191 5.49 -11.69 5.84
CA ILE A 191 4.21 -11.34 5.21
C ILE A 191 4.15 -11.90 3.80
N ARG A 192 2.96 -12.36 3.39
CA ARG A 192 2.69 -12.87 2.04
C ARG A 192 1.63 -12.02 1.36
N CYS A 193 1.87 -11.77 0.07
CA CYS A 193 0.93 -11.04 -0.78
C CYS A 193 -0.36 -11.85 -0.96
N ARG A 194 -1.53 -11.23 -0.78
CA ARG A 194 -2.82 -11.82 -1.14
C ARG A 194 -3.16 -11.51 -2.60
N LYS A 195 -3.99 -12.36 -3.19
CA LYS A 195 -4.51 -12.19 -4.55
C LYS A 195 -5.08 -10.80 -4.78
N ARG A 196 -5.86 -10.27 -3.83
CA ARG A 196 -6.44 -8.93 -3.90
C ARG A 196 -5.38 -7.85 -4.14
N LEU A 197 -4.26 -7.86 -3.41
CA LEU A 197 -3.19 -6.89 -3.62
C LEU A 197 -2.59 -7.03 -5.03
N SER A 198 -2.29 -8.26 -5.47
CA SER A 198 -1.79 -8.50 -6.82
C SER A 198 -2.74 -7.99 -7.90
N ASP A 199 -4.04 -8.28 -7.77
CA ASP A 199 -5.05 -7.88 -8.73
C ASP A 199 -5.20 -6.35 -8.80
N LEU A 200 -5.25 -5.68 -7.65
CA LEU A 200 -5.33 -4.22 -7.58
C LEU A 200 -4.08 -3.56 -8.16
N MET A 201 -2.90 -4.08 -7.84
CA MET A 201 -1.65 -3.54 -8.38
C MET A 201 -1.59 -3.72 -9.89
N LYS A 202 -1.86 -4.93 -10.43
CA LYS A 202 -1.82 -5.22 -11.87
C LYS A 202 -2.85 -4.45 -12.68
N ASN A 203 -4.09 -4.36 -12.19
CA ASN A 203 -5.22 -3.86 -12.99
C ASN A 203 -5.57 -2.40 -12.73
N TYR A 204 -5.03 -1.79 -11.67
CA TYR A 204 -5.35 -0.41 -11.31
C TYR A 204 -4.13 0.46 -11.02
N TYR A 205 -3.25 0.04 -10.09
CA TYR A 205 -2.16 0.90 -9.63
C TYR A 205 -0.92 0.88 -10.52
N LEU A 206 -0.61 -0.26 -11.16
CA LEU A 206 0.56 -0.41 -12.03
C LEU A 206 0.19 -0.15 -13.50
N SER A 207 -0.48 0.96 -13.81
CA SER A 207 -0.48 1.46 -15.17
C SER A 207 0.94 1.94 -15.53
N ASP A 208 1.40 1.76 -16.78
CA ASP A 208 2.76 2.10 -17.25
C ASP A 208 3.22 3.50 -16.83
N LYS A 209 2.30 4.46 -16.80
CA LYS A 209 2.56 5.82 -16.37
C LYS A 209 2.88 5.93 -14.88
N ARG A 210 2.18 5.20 -14.02
CA ARG A 210 2.39 5.21 -12.57
C ARG A 210 3.61 4.39 -12.14
N ILE A 211 3.91 3.28 -12.83
CA ILE A 211 5.14 2.53 -12.63
C ILE A 211 6.35 3.44 -12.85
N SER A 212 6.35 4.20 -13.95
CA SER A 212 7.43 5.14 -14.25
C SER A 212 7.57 6.23 -13.18
N GLU A 213 6.48 6.74 -12.61
CA GLU A 213 6.50 7.71 -11.53
C GLU A 213 7.04 7.10 -10.22
N ILE A 214 6.57 5.89 -9.86
CA ILE A 214 7.03 5.18 -8.66
C ILE A 214 8.52 4.84 -8.78
N ASN A 215 8.93 4.24 -9.90
CA ASN A 215 10.33 3.90 -10.14
C ASN A 215 11.20 5.17 -10.12
N ARG A 216 10.76 6.27 -10.72
CA ARG A 216 11.48 7.54 -10.70
C ARG A 216 11.70 8.10 -9.29
N LEU A 217 10.78 7.87 -8.36
CA LEU A 217 10.95 8.24 -6.95
C LEU A 217 12.01 7.40 -6.25
N PHE A 218 12.17 6.13 -6.67
CA PHE A 218 13.08 5.17 -6.05
C PHE A 218 14.42 5.02 -6.80
N GLU A 219 14.47 5.16 -8.13
CA GLU A 219 15.67 4.98 -8.98
C GLU A 219 16.56 6.22 -9.05
N LYS A 220 16.02 7.44 -8.92
CA LYS A 220 16.84 8.65 -8.86
C LYS A 220 17.82 8.67 -7.70
N GLU A 221 17.61 7.83 -6.70
CA GLU A 221 18.48 7.71 -5.54
C GLU A 221 19.62 6.70 -5.78
N ASP A 222 19.36 5.61 -6.53
CA ASP A 222 20.36 4.58 -6.84
C ASP A 222 21.43 5.07 -7.84
N GLU A 223 21.09 5.94 -8.80
CA GLU A 223 22.05 6.54 -9.74
C GLU A 223 22.99 7.54 -9.06
N ASN A 224 22.49 8.31 -8.07
CA ASN A 224 23.33 9.25 -7.32
C ASN A 224 24.31 8.55 -6.36
N ALA A 225 24.00 7.35 -5.89
CA ALA A 225 24.89 6.54 -5.04
C ALA A 225 26.07 5.94 -5.86
N ASN A 226 25.82 5.54 -7.11
CA ASN A 226 26.84 4.97 -7.99
C ASN A 226 27.80 6.03 -8.56
N ASP A 227 27.34 7.24 -8.87
CA ASP A 227 28.17 8.30 -9.47
C ASP A 227 29.20 8.89 -8.47
N GLN A 228 28.98 8.73 -7.16
CA GLN A 228 29.93 9.16 -6.13
C GLN A 228 31.03 8.14 -5.85
N SER A 229 30.84 6.86 -6.19
CA SER A 229 31.86 5.82 -6.00
C SER A 229 32.97 5.89 -7.05
N TYR A 230 32.72 6.45 -8.24
CA TYR A 230 33.71 6.61 -9.32
C TYR A 230 34.49 7.90 -9.27
N LYS A 231 34.13 8.86 -8.42
CA LYS A 231 34.89 10.15 -8.28
C LYS A 231 35.90 10.17 -7.15
N ASN A 232 35.99 9.07 -6.38
CA ASN A 232 36.98 8.94 -5.27
C ASN A 232 37.99 7.79 -5.46
N SER A 233 38.23 7.41 -6.71
CA SER A 233 39.27 6.44 -7.08
C SER A 233 40.36 7.12 -7.92
#